data_ad30744c03e963b8ca03b79193948c40
#
_entry.id   ad30744c03e963b8ca03b79193948c40
#
_cell.length_a   1.000
_cell.length_b   1.000
_cell.length_c   1.000
_cell.angle_alpha   90.00
_cell.angle_beta   90.00
_cell.angle_gamma   90.00
#
_symmetry.space_group_name_H-M   'P 1'
#
loop_
_entity.id
_entity.type
_entity.pdbx_description
1 polymer ?
#
loop_
_entity_poly.entity_id
_entity_poly.type
_entity_poly.pdbx_seq_one_letter_code
_entity_poly.pdbx_strand_id
1 'polypeptide(L)'
;IFDEINMAKNDAASVLHATLDHRRMIDVPGYERIDLHPATRFIGTMNYGYAGTRELNEALVSRFLVIDMPALTKENLYRIMTIQRSRKRR
;
A
#
# COMPACT_ATOMS: atom_id res chain seq x y z
N ILE A 1 -0.09 -5.22 -4.75
CA ILE A 1 -0.71 -4.40 -3.69
C ILE A 1 0.01 -4.65 -2.38
N PHE A 2 0.44 -3.60 -1.74
CA PHE A 2 1.05 -3.65 -0.40
C PHE A 2 0.08 -3.09 0.62
N ASP A 3 -0.51 -3.97 1.41
CA ASP A 3 -1.43 -3.56 2.47
C ASP A 3 -0.65 -3.13 3.71
N GLU A 4 -1.11 -2.07 4.37
CA GLU A 4 -0.48 -1.51 5.56
C GLU A 4 1.02 -1.22 5.37
N ILE A 5 1.37 -0.56 4.28
CA ILE A 5 2.76 -0.31 3.88
C ILE A 5 3.58 0.45 4.93
N ASN A 6 2.92 1.28 5.75
CA ASN A 6 3.55 2.04 6.83
C ASN A 6 4.00 1.16 8.01
N MET A 7 3.55 -0.08 8.07
CA MET A 7 3.93 -1.03 9.12
C MET A 7 5.12 -1.92 8.73
N ALA A 8 5.64 -1.76 7.52
CA ALA A 8 6.79 -2.53 7.06
C ALA A 8 8.03 -2.26 7.92
N LYS A 9 8.80 -3.30 8.19
CA LYS A 9 10.10 -3.18 8.88
C LYS A 9 11.10 -2.44 7.99
N ASN A 10 12.13 -1.87 8.61
CA ASN A 10 13.14 -1.08 7.90
C ASN A 10 13.78 -1.82 6.73
N ASP A 11 14.06 -3.11 6.89
CA ASP A 11 14.65 -3.93 5.82
C ASP A 11 13.72 -4.03 4.61
N ALA A 12 12.43 -4.29 4.85
CA ALA A 12 11.43 -4.34 3.80
C ALA A 12 11.21 -2.97 3.16
N ALA A 13 11.22 -1.91 3.96
CA ALA A 13 11.10 -0.54 3.44
C ALA A 13 12.26 -0.18 2.52
N SER A 14 13.48 -0.61 2.83
CA SER A 14 14.66 -0.39 1.98
C SER A 14 14.52 -1.07 0.61
N VAL A 15 13.99 -2.28 0.59
CA VAL A 15 13.70 -3.00 -0.67
C VAL A 15 12.65 -2.25 -1.49
N LEU A 16 11.60 -1.74 -0.84
CA LEU A 16 10.57 -0.95 -1.51
C LEU A 16 11.10 0.35 -2.10
N HIS A 17 12.01 1.04 -1.42
CA HIS A 17 12.67 2.23 -1.97
C HIS A 17 13.36 1.93 -3.30
N ALA A 18 14.13 0.87 -3.35
CA ALA A 18 14.83 0.45 -4.57
C ALA A 18 13.85 0.01 -5.66
N THR A 19 12.79 -0.70 -5.28
CA THR A 19 11.77 -1.21 -6.21
C THR A 19 10.97 -0.09 -6.86
N LEU A 20 10.65 0.96 -6.12
CA LEU A 20 9.86 2.11 -6.60
C LEU A 20 10.71 3.15 -7.31
N ASP A 21 12.03 2.99 -7.29
CA ASP A 21 12.97 3.87 -8.00
C ASP A 21 12.86 3.67 -9.51
N HIS A 22 13.48 4.59 -10.27
CA HIS A 22 13.52 4.55 -11.74
C HIS A 22 14.14 3.27 -12.31
N ARG A 23 14.94 2.55 -11.52
CA ARG A 23 15.55 1.28 -11.94
C ARG A 23 14.53 0.16 -12.14
N ARG A 24 13.37 0.22 -11.51
CA ARG A 24 12.27 -0.71 -11.65
C ARG A 24 12.72 -2.18 -11.53
N MET A 25 13.35 -2.49 -10.41
CA MET A 25 13.83 -3.83 -10.13
C MET A 25 13.66 -4.16 -8.65
N ILE A 26 13.58 -5.45 -8.36
CA ILE A 26 13.63 -5.97 -7.00
C ILE A 26 15.01 -6.58 -6.79
N ASP A 27 15.78 -5.96 -5.91
CA ASP A 27 17.14 -6.39 -5.59
C ASP A 27 17.25 -6.59 -4.07
N VAL A 28 17.25 -7.85 -3.66
CA VAL A 28 17.39 -8.24 -2.26
C VAL A 28 18.76 -8.87 -2.08
N PRO A 29 19.58 -8.39 -1.13
CA PRO A 29 20.89 -8.97 -0.87
C PRO A 29 20.84 -10.48 -0.65
N GLY A 30 21.67 -11.21 -1.39
CA GLY A 30 21.72 -12.68 -1.31
C GLY A 30 20.74 -13.40 -2.22
N TYR A 31 19.91 -12.67 -2.96
CA TYR A 31 18.93 -13.22 -3.90
C TYR A 31 19.16 -12.69 -5.31
N GLU A 32 18.60 -13.38 -6.28
CA GLU A 32 18.66 -12.96 -7.66
C GLU A 32 17.86 -11.69 -7.90
N ARG A 33 18.39 -10.76 -8.67
CA ARG A 33 17.70 -9.52 -9.04
C ARG A 33 16.54 -9.82 -10.01
N ILE A 34 15.40 -9.20 -9.77
CA ILE A 34 14.22 -9.32 -10.60
C ILE A 34 13.94 -7.98 -11.28
N ASP A 35 14.01 -7.94 -12.60
CA ASP A 35 13.61 -6.77 -13.37
C ASP A 35 12.10 -6.73 -13.53
N LEU A 36 11.51 -5.53 -13.34
CA LEU A 36 10.07 -5.37 -13.41
C LEU A 36 9.61 -5.09 -14.83
N HIS A 37 8.49 -5.69 -15.20
CA HIS A 37 7.84 -5.37 -16.46
C HIS A 37 7.44 -3.89 -16.48
N PRO A 38 7.57 -3.17 -17.64
CA PRO A 38 7.24 -1.74 -17.71
C PRO A 38 5.80 -1.39 -17.32
N ALA A 39 4.88 -2.32 -17.47
CA ALA A 39 3.47 -2.12 -17.11
C ALA A 39 3.17 -2.39 -15.64
N THR A 40 4.16 -2.82 -14.85
CA THR A 40 3.98 -3.07 -13.41
C THR A 40 3.64 -1.78 -12.69
N ARG A 41 2.62 -1.83 -11.85
CA ARG A 41 2.18 -0.72 -10.99
C ARG A 41 2.06 -1.19 -9.56
N PHE A 42 2.36 -0.28 -8.62
CA PHE A 42 2.33 -0.57 -7.19
C PHE A 42 1.24 0.25 -6.53
N ILE A 43 0.45 -0.41 -5.70
CA ILE A 43 -0.59 0.24 -4.88
C ILE A 43 -0.28 -0.10 -3.43
N GLY A 44 -0.12 0.93 -2.61
CA GLY A 44 0.06 0.78 -1.18
C GLY A 44 -1.16 1.29 -0.43
N THR A 45 -1.54 0.61 0.63
CA THR A 45 -2.58 1.08 1.55
C THR A 45 -1.98 1.35 2.91
N MET A 46 -2.53 2.32 3.62
CA MET A 46 -2.11 2.61 4.98
C MET A 46 -3.22 3.28 5.78
N ASN A 47 -3.19 3.05 7.09
CA ASN A 47 -3.95 3.83 8.05
C ASN A 47 -2.98 4.77 8.78
N TYR A 48 -3.41 5.98 9.05
CA TYR A 48 -2.61 6.94 9.79
C TYR A 48 -3.47 7.70 10.79
N GLY A 49 -2.82 8.28 11.80
CA GLY A 49 -3.53 9.03 12.84
C GLY A 49 -4.17 8.16 13.92
N TYR A 50 -4.02 6.85 13.88
CA TYR A 50 -4.50 5.92 14.91
C TYR A 50 -3.36 5.49 15.83
N ALA A 51 -3.67 5.15 17.06
CA ALA A 51 -2.71 4.61 18.00
C ALA A 51 -2.07 3.32 17.44
N GLY A 52 -0.75 3.23 17.53
CA GLY A 52 0.00 2.07 17.05
C GLY A 52 0.37 2.09 15.58
N THR A 53 -0.09 3.09 14.80
CA THR A 53 0.36 3.26 13.42
C THR A 53 1.66 4.04 13.36
N ARG A 54 2.48 3.72 12.37
CA ARG A 54 3.72 4.46 12.08
C ARG A 54 3.49 5.43 10.93
N GLU A 55 4.19 6.55 10.96
CA GLU A 55 4.25 7.45 9.82
C GLU A 55 5.11 6.82 8.72
N LEU A 56 4.67 6.96 7.49
CA LEU A 56 5.45 6.53 6.35
C LEU A 56 6.58 7.52 6.09
N ASN A 57 7.75 7.03 5.76
CA ASN A 57 8.91 7.86 5.44
C ASN A 57 8.58 8.78 4.25
N GLU A 58 8.93 10.07 4.36
CA GLU A 58 8.67 11.06 3.31
C GLU A 58 9.29 10.69 1.97
N ALA A 59 10.48 10.11 1.96
CA ALA A 59 11.12 9.67 0.73
C ALA A 59 10.32 8.58 0.02
N LEU A 60 9.65 7.72 0.77
CA LEU A 60 8.77 6.71 0.21
C LEU A 60 7.44 7.32 -0.25
N VAL A 61 6.87 8.24 0.52
CA VAL A 61 5.64 8.96 0.16
C VAL A 61 5.82 9.72 -1.16
N SER A 62 6.97 10.34 -1.36
CA SER A 62 7.24 11.10 -2.58
C SER A 62 7.25 10.26 -3.87
N ARG A 63 7.37 8.94 -3.74
CA ARG A 63 7.33 8.01 -4.87
C ARG A 63 5.92 7.55 -5.24
N PHE A 64 4.92 7.93 -4.44
CA PHE A 64 3.52 7.59 -4.67
C PHE A 64 2.69 8.82 -5.00
N LEU A 65 1.66 8.62 -5.80
CA LEU A 65 0.54 9.54 -5.84
C LEU A 65 -0.38 9.22 -4.65
N VAL A 66 -0.49 10.13 -3.71
CA VAL A 66 -1.27 9.92 -2.49
C VAL A 66 -2.73 10.28 -2.71
N ILE A 67 -3.61 9.36 -2.39
CA ILE A 67 -5.05 9.57 -2.42
C ILE A 67 -5.59 9.37 -1.01
N ASP A 68 -6.14 10.44 -0.43
CA ASP A 68 -6.77 10.36 0.88
C ASP A 68 -8.20 9.83 0.73
N MET A 69 -8.45 8.71 1.42
CA MET A 69 -9.80 8.16 1.48
C MET A 69 -10.56 8.81 2.62
N PRO A 70 -11.72 9.42 2.36
CA PRO A 70 -12.49 10.05 3.42
C PRO A 70 -13.04 9.02 4.42
N ALA A 71 -13.26 9.48 5.65
CA ALA A 71 -13.93 8.66 6.65
C ALA A 71 -15.32 8.22 6.13
N LEU A 72 -15.69 6.98 6.44
CA LEU A 72 -16.99 6.45 6.05
C LEU A 72 -18.12 7.25 6.71
N THR A 73 -19.06 7.72 5.90
CA THR A 73 -20.31 8.27 6.40
C THR A 73 -21.22 7.13 6.84
N LYS A 74 -22.16 7.42 7.73
CA LYS A 74 -23.18 6.45 8.16
C LYS A 74 -23.94 5.87 6.97
N GLU A 75 -24.28 6.69 6.00
CA GLU A 75 -24.97 6.27 4.78
C GLU A 75 -24.12 5.32 3.93
N ASN A 76 -22.86 5.65 3.70
CA ASN A 76 -21.97 4.82 2.93
C ASN A 76 -21.68 3.49 3.61
N LEU A 77 -21.53 3.49 4.93
CA LEU A 77 -21.37 2.26 5.71
C LEU A 77 -22.58 1.34 5.54
N TYR A 78 -23.76 1.91 5.60
CA TYR A 78 -25.02 1.18 5.39
C TYR A 78 -25.06 0.53 4.00
N ARG A 79 -24.69 1.27 2.97
CA ARG A 79 -24.62 0.75 1.59
C ARG A 79 -23.66 -0.42 1.46
N ILE A 80 -22.47 -0.30 2.04
CA ILE A 80 -21.45 -1.36 2.02
C ILE A 80 -22.00 -2.62 2.69
N MET A 81 -22.58 -2.49 3.86
CA MET A 81 -23.17 -3.62 4.59
C MET A 81 -24.29 -4.30 3.79
N THR A 82 -25.12 -3.53 3.13
CA THR A 82 -26.20 -4.03 2.28
C THR A 82 -25.66 -4.83 1.09
N ILE A 83 -24.63 -4.34 0.43
CA ILE A 83 -23.99 -5.01 -0.70
C ILE A 83 -23.37 -6.34 -0.25
N GLN A 84 -22.64 -6.34 0.85
CA GLN A 84 -22.03 -7.55 1.40
C GLN A 84 -23.06 -8.60 1.78
N ARG A 85 -24.18 -8.17 2.36
CA ARG A 85 -25.30 -9.06 2.70
C ARG A 85 -25.89 -9.71 1.45
N SER A 86 -26.08 -8.96 0.39
CA SER A 86 -26.57 -9.49 -0.89
C SER A 86 -25.61 -10.52 -1.48
N ARG A 87 -24.30 -10.29 -1.39
CA ARG A 87 -23.28 -11.24 -1.86
C ARG A 87 -23.30 -12.57 -1.08
N LYS A 88 -23.53 -12.53 0.22
CA LYS A 88 -23.58 -13.73 1.07
C LYS A 88 -24.80 -14.61 0.80
N ARG A 89 -25.85 -14.05 0.22
CA ARG A 89 -27.07 -14.79 -0.11
C ARG A 89 -26.99 -15.53 -1.46
N ARG A 90 -25.98 -15.27 -2.22
CA ARG A 90 -25.70 -15.95 -3.49
C ARG A 90 -24.72 -17.09 -3.24
#